data_7d60eeaef6205fbccc4775bd5484fe72
#
_entry.id   7d60eeaef6205fbccc4775bd5484fe72
#
_cell.length_a   1.000
_cell.length_b   1.000
_cell.length_c   1.000
_cell.angle_alpha   90.00
_cell.angle_beta   90.00
_cell.angle_gamma   90.00
#
_symmetry.space_group_name_H-M   'P 1'
#
loop_
_entity.id
_entity.type
_entity.pdbx_description
1 polymer ?
#
loop_
_entity_poly.entity_id
_entity_poly.type
_entity_poly.pdbx_seq_one_letter_code
_entity_poly.pdbx_strand_id
1 'polypeptide(L)'
;ATMKSGMLDSAASDVSTDMLDQQLAVSMSGQPGGLSEMIEKQLSRQMGVAEPTFSAPSTLSLPQVTGRAGVATKGAVSPINTTTPAPKGRDDFVQHLSSTAEAVAKESGIPASFMLGQAGHETGWGRSEIRNKDGSTSFNLFGIKAGKGWTGKVAEVTTTEYVNGVPRKVVAKFRAYDSYEDSFRDYARLIT
;
A
#
# COMPACT_ATOMS: atom_id res chain seq x y z
N ALA A 1 -54.92 1.66 -8.75
CA ALA A 1 -54.24 0.36 -8.83
C ALA A 1 -52.73 0.48 -9.03
N THR A 2 -52.09 1.56 -8.57
CA THR A 2 -50.67 1.82 -8.77
C THR A 2 -49.83 1.61 -7.51
N MET A 3 -50.34 0.97 -6.47
CA MET A 3 -49.62 0.75 -5.22
C MET A 3 -48.91 -0.59 -5.09
N LYS A 4 -48.95 -1.46 -6.10
CA LYS A 4 -48.31 -2.78 -6.03
C LYS A 4 -46.90 -2.88 -6.59
N SER A 5 -46.44 -1.92 -7.34
CA SER A 5 -45.11 -1.98 -7.93
C SER A 5 -43.98 -1.53 -6.98
N GLY A 6 -44.29 -0.67 -6.02
CA GLY A 6 -43.29 -0.20 -5.05
C GLY A 6 -42.92 -1.21 -3.96
N MET A 7 -43.82 -2.11 -3.63
CA MET A 7 -43.57 -3.16 -2.65
C MET A 7 -42.75 -4.33 -3.21
N LEU A 8 -42.85 -4.59 -4.49
CA LEU A 8 -42.08 -5.64 -5.14
C LEU A 8 -40.63 -5.23 -5.43
N ASP A 9 -40.39 -3.95 -5.69
CA ASP A 9 -39.06 -3.43 -5.90
C ASP A 9 -38.22 -3.36 -4.61
N SER A 10 -38.85 -3.02 -3.49
CA SER A 10 -38.13 -2.99 -2.22
C SER A 10 -37.79 -4.41 -1.70
N ALA A 11 -38.70 -5.38 -1.89
CA ALA A 11 -38.45 -6.75 -1.53
C ALA A 11 -37.35 -7.42 -2.38
N ALA A 12 -37.28 -7.09 -3.67
CA ALA A 12 -36.22 -7.57 -4.55
C ALA A 12 -34.88 -6.93 -4.26
N SER A 13 -34.85 -5.67 -3.86
CA SER A 13 -33.64 -4.98 -3.43
C SER A 13 -33.13 -5.49 -2.10
N ASP A 14 -34.01 -5.74 -1.15
CA ASP A 14 -33.64 -6.29 0.17
C ASP A 14 -33.12 -7.72 0.06
N VAL A 15 -33.72 -8.56 -0.79
CA VAL A 15 -33.25 -9.94 -1.02
C VAL A 15 -31.89 -9.96 -1.73
N SER A 16 -31.63 -9.05 -2.65
CA SER A 16 -30.35 -9.01 -3.34
C SER A 16 -29.24 -8.46 -2.45
N THR A 17 -29.53 -7.55 -1.55
CA THR A 17 -28.58 -7.03 -0.56
C THR A 17 -28.28 -8.10 0.50
N ASP A 18 -29.30 -8.82 0.97
CA ASP A 18 -29.15 -9.92 1.91
C ASP A 18 -28.35 -11.10 1.32
N MET A 19 -28.54 -11.40 0.03
CA MET A 19 -27.75 -12.42 -0.67
C MET A 19 -26.29 -12.01 -0.82
N LEU A 20 -26.01 -10.75 -1.07
CA LEU A 20 -24.65 -10.23 -1.16
C LEU A 20 -23.95 -10.25 0.21
N ASP A 21 -24.63 -9.85 1.26
CA ASP A 21 -24.12 -9.91 2.63
C ASP A 21 -23.88 -11.35 3.10
N GLN A 22 -24.76 -12.27 2.76
CA GLN A 22 -24.55 -13.68 3.06
C GLN A 22 -23.41 -14.29 2.26
N GLN A 23 -23.25 -13.93 0.99
CA GLN A 23 -22.12 -14.39 0.19
C GLN A 23 -20.80 -13.82 0.69
N LEU A 24 -20.76 -12.57 1.13
CA LEU A 24 -19.57 -11.98 1.74
C LEU A 24 -19.23 -12.66 3.08
N ALA A 25 -20.23 -12.91 3.92
CA ALA A 25 -20.04 -13.56 5.21
C ALA A 25 -19.60 -15.03 5.07
N VAL A 26 -20.16 -15.76 4.11
CA VAL A 26 -19.76 -17.14 3.81
C VAL A 26 -18.39 -17.20 3.13
N SER A 27 -18.08 -16.21 2.30
CA SER A 27 -16.77 -16.09 1.68
C SER A 27 -15.66 -15.77 2.68
N MET A 28 -15.98 -15.08 3.77
CA MET A 28 -15.01 -14.70 4.80
C MET A 28 -14.87 -15.72 5.94
N SER A 29 -15.86 -16.53 6.22
CA SER A 29 -15.88 -17.35 7.44
C SER A 29 -15.88 -18.86 7.25
N GLY A 30 -15.99 -19.39 6.05
CA GLY A 30 -16.26 -20.82 5.88
C GLY A 30 -15.60 -21.53 4.71
N GLN A 31 -14.81 -20.89 3.90
CA GLN A 31 -14.12 -21.60 2.83
C GLN A 31 -12.76 -22.10 3.29
N PRO A 32 -12.40 -23.38 3.01
CA PRO A 32 -11.02 -23.84 3.10
C PRO A 32 -10.19 -22.98 2.13
N GLY A 33 -9.29 -22.18 2.67
CA GLY A 33 -8.57 -21.15 1.94
C GLY A 33 -9.05 -19.71 2.18
N GLY A 34 -9.99 -19.49 3.12
CA GLY A 34 -10.42 -18.16 3.56
C GLY A 34 -9.33 -17.38 4.28
N LEU A 35 -9.56 -16.07 4.45
CA LEU A 35 -8.61 -15.13 5.04
C LEU A 35 -8.09 -15.57 6.41
N SER A 36 -8.94 -16.19 7.23
CA SER A 36 -8.56 -16.76 8.55
C SER A 36 -7.58 -17.90 8.41
N GLU A 37 -7.76 -18.76 7.41
CA GLU A 37 -6.83 -19.86 7.16
C GLU A 37 -5.50 -19.40 6.58
N MET A 38 -5.52 -18.34 5.77
CA MET A 38 -4.29 -17.68 5.30
C MET A 38 -3.55 -17.00 6.46
N ILE A 39 -4.25 -16.39 7.38
CA ILE A 39 -3.67 -15.77 8.58
C ILE A 39 -3.12 -16.85 9.51
N GLU A 40 -3.84 -17.95 9.72
CA GLU A 40 -3.35 -19.09 10.49
C GLU A 40 -2.12 -19.74 9.87
N LYS A 41 -2.10 -19.92 8.54
CA LYS A 41 -0.94 -20.43 7.82
C LYS A 41 0.24 -19.47 7.89
N GLN A 42 -0.01 -18.17 7.82
CA GLN A 42 1.03 -17.17 7.93
C GLN A 42 1.57 -17.10 9.36
N LEU A 43 0.70 -17.18 10.35
CA LEU A 43 1.07 -17.22 11.76
C LEU A 43 1.81 -18.53 12.10
N SER A 44 1.34 -19.65 11.58
CA SER A 44 2.01 -20.95 11.75
C SER A 44 3.38 -21.00 11.08
N ARG A 45 3.54 -20.34 9.95
CA ARG A 45 4.86 -20.20 9.32
C ARG A 45 5.80 -19.30 10.12
N GLN A 46 5.29 -18.23 10.69
CA GLN A 46 6.07 -17.35 11.57
C GLN A 46 6.37 -18.05 12.91
N MET A 47 5.44 -18.80 13.45
CA MET A 47 5.64 -19.59 14.66
C MET A 47 6.43 -20.88 14.40
N GLY A 48 6.27 -21.50 13.25
CA GLY A 48 7.03 -22.68 12.86
C GLY A 48 8.50 -22.38 12.55
N VAL A 49 8.80 -21.15 12.19
CA VAL A 49 10.18 -20.64 12.15
C VAL A 49 10.65 -20.28 13.57
N ALA A 50 9.72 -19.99 14.47
CA ALA A 50 9.98 -19.74 15.88
C ALA A 50 9.93 -20.99 16.75
N GLU A 51 9.55 -22.13 16.21
CA GLU A 51 9.94 -23.39 16.84
C GLU A 51 11.36 -23.74 16.37
N PRO A 52 12.35 -23.30 17.07
CA PRO A 52 13.56 -24.05 17.04
C PRO A 52 13.16 -25.39 17.62
N THR A 53 13.15 -26.40 16.83
CA THR A 53 13.41 -27.71 17.37
C THR A 53 14.74 -27.56 18.11
N PHE A 54 14.63 -27.34 19.40
CA PHE A 54 15.73 -27.47 20.31
C PHE A 54 16.07 -28.96 20.49
N SER A 55 16.30 -29.58 19.42
CA SER A 55 17.31 -30.58 19.27
C SER A 55 18.48 -29.81 18.71
N ALA A 56 19.05 -29.01 19.52
CA ALA A 56 20.37 -28.54 19.26
C ALA A 56 21.31 -29.75 19.43
N PRO A 57 21.85 -30.30 18.38
CA PRO A 57 23.13 -30.91 18.51
C PRO A 57 24.07 -29.74 18.77
N SER A 58 24.56 -29.71 19.94
CA SER A 58 25.55 -28.77 20.45
C SER A 58 26.88 -28.80 19.68
N THR A 59 26.85 -29.17 18.43
CA THR A 59 28.00 -29.24 17.58
C THR A 59 27.69 -28.60 16.25
N LEU A 60 27.27 -27.37 16.29
CA LEU A 60 27.65 -26.49 15.22
C LEU A 60 29.04 -25.98 15.56
N SER A 61 29.99 -26.79 15.19
CA SER A 61 31.28 -26.26 14.79
C SER A 61 30.95 -25.20 13.73
N LEU A 62 30.94 -23.98 14.15
CA LEU A 62 31.17 -22.88 13.25
C LEU A 62 32.42 -23.26 12.45
N PRO A 63 32.37 -23.35 11.14
CA PRO A 63 33.60 -23.31 10.40
C PRO A 63 34.25 -22.02 10.82
N GLN A 64 35.30 -22.13 11.62
CA GLN A 64 36.25 -21.07 11.77
C GLN A 64 36.72 -20.78 10.35
N VAL A 65 36.17 -19.81 9.75
CA VAL A 65 36.80 -19.16 8.62
C VAL A 65 37.99 -18.40 9.20
N THR A 66 39.05 -19.16 9.39
CA THR A 66 40.34 -18.58 9.57
C THR A 66 40.69 -17.90 8.27
N GLY A 67 40.74 -16.60 8.31
CA GLY A 67 41.49 -15.85 7.35
C GLY A 67 40.72 -15.37 6.16
N ARG A 68 40.17 -14.25 6.29
CA ARG A 68 40.67 -13.07 5.62
C ARG A 68 39.91 -11.87 6.12
N ALA A 69 40.57 -11.12 6.93
CA ALA A 69 40.21 -9.73 7.16
C ALA A 69 39.95 -9.06 5.83
N GLY A 70 38.85 -8.40 5.77
CA GLY A 70 38.60 -7.50 4.68
C GLY A 70 37.42 -7.90 3.83
N VAL A 71 36.29 -7.87 4.36
CA VAL A 71 35.19 -7.05 3.90
C VAL A 71 34.31 -6.86 5.11
N ALA A 72 34.61 -5.88 5.91
CA ALA A 72 33.53 -5.18 6.51
C ALA A 72 32.70 -4.69 5.32
N THR A 73 31.71 -5.46 4.94
CA THR A 73 30.54 -4.85 4.37
C THR A 73 29.98 -4.00 5.49
N LYS A 74 30.55 -2.81 5.64
CA LYS A 74 29.74 -1.67 5.93
C LYS A 74 28.55 -1.90 5.04
N GLY A 75 27.41 -2.26 5.62
CA GLY A 75 26.17 -2.01 5.00
C GLY A 75 26.24 -0.54 4.60
N ALA A 76 26.68 -0.31 3.40
CA ALA A 76 26.49 0.95 2.78
C ALA A 76 25.00 1.07 2.79
N VAL A 77 24.47 1.86 3.73
CA VAL A 77 23.15 2.41 3.61
C VAL A 77 23.26 3.15 2.31
N SER A 78 22.85 2.49 1.24
CA SER A 78 22.75 3.14 -0.06
C SER A 78 21.97 4.41 0.20
N PRO A 79 22.44 5.57 -0.21
CA PRO A 79 21.74 6.81 0.06
C PRO A 79 20.29 6.60 -0.37
N ILE A 80 19.36 6.88 0.55
CA ILE A 80 17.94 6.71 0.30
C ILE A 80 17.62 7.53 -0.95
N ASN A 81 17.44 6.87 -2.06
CA ASN A 81 17.20 7.55 -3.33
C ASN A 81 15.71 7.89 -3.42
N THR A 82 15.35 8.98 -2.70
CA THR A 82 13.95 9.42 -2.57
C THR A 82 13.46 10.22 -3.77
N THR A 83 14.33 10.46 -4.74
CA THR A 83 14.05 11.31 -5.92
C THR A 83 14.00 10.55 -7.24
N THR A 84 14.43 9.29 -7.27
CA THR A 84 14.30 8.46 -8.47
C THR A 84 12.89 7.89 -8.56
N PRO A 85 12.22 7.96 -9.73
CA PRO A 85 10.90 7.38 -9.89
C PRO A 85 10.85 5.90 -9.48
N ALA A 86 9.80 5.52 -8.77
CA ALA A 86 9.63 4.15 -8.33
C ALA A 86 9.44 3.21 -9.52
N PRO A 87 10.05 2.03 -9.51
CA PRO A 87 9.84 1.04 -10.53
C PRO A 87 8.40 0.50 -10.50
N LYS A 88 7.99 -0.04 -11.62
CA LYS A 88 6.66 -0.65 -11.77
C LYS A 88 6.72 -2.12 -11.37
N GLY A 89 5.84 -2.50 -10.48
CA GLY A 89 5.74 -3.85 -9.96
C GLY A 89 5.86 -3.89 -8.44
N ARG A 90 5.14 -4.82 -7.85
CA ARG A 90 5.00 -4.88 -6.38
C ARG A 90 6.33 -4.99 -5.66
N ASP A 91 7.13 -5.97 -6.04
CA ASP A 91 8.37 -6.29 -5.31
C ASP A 91 9.41 -5.18 -5.48
N ASP A 92 9.58 -4.70 -6.70
CA ASP A 92 10.52 -3.61 -7.01
C ASP A 92 10.07 -2.29 -6.38
N PHE A 93 8.77 -2.02 -6.39
CA PHE A 93 8.18 -0.85 -5.74
C PHE A 93 8.43 -0.86 -4.23
N VAL A 94 8.14 -1.97 -3.58
CA VAL A 94 8.37 -2.15 -2.14
C VAL A 94 9.86 -2.04 -1.82
N GLN A 95 10.72 -2.70 -2.57
CA GLN A 95 12.17 -2.65 -2.36
C GLN A 95 12.72 -1.22 -2.50
N HIS A 96 12.25 -0.49 -3.51
CA HIS A 96 12.68 0.90 -3.75
C HIS A 96 12.27 1.86 -2.63
N LEU A 97 11.10 1.67 -2.05
CA LEU A 97 10.50 2.59 -1.07
C LEU A 97 10.62 2.14 0.39
N SER A 98 11.09 0.91 0.65
CA SER A 98 11.16 0.36 2.01
C SER A 98 11.97 1.23 2.96
N SER A 99 13.17 1.64 2.59
CA SER A 99 14.04 2.45 3.43
C SER A 99 13.44 3.82 3.75
N THR A 100 12.77 4.42 2.78
CA THR A 100 12.07 5.70 2.94
C THR A 100 10.89 5.55 3.90
N ALA A 101 10.08 4.51 3.71
CA ALA A 101 8.96 4.21 4.59
C ALA A 101 9.40 3.90 6.03
N GLU A 102 10.48 3.16 6.19
CA GLU A 102 11.05 2.86 7.51
C GLU A 102 11.57 4.11 8.23
N ALA A 103 12.21 5.02 7.51
CA ALA A 103 12.67 6.29 8.08
C ALA A 103 11.50 7.11 8.61
N VAL A 104 10.44 7.25 7.83
CA VAL A 104 9.22 7.98 8.24
C VAL A 104 8.46 7.23 9.34
N ALA A 105 8.46 5.90 9.34
CA ALA A 105 7.87 5.09 10.39
C ALA A 105 8.51 5.35 11.76
N LYS A 106 9.82 5.51 11.80
CA LYS A 106 10.54 5.86 13.03
C LYS A 106 10.18 7.23 13.56
N GLU A 107 9.95 8.18 12.67
CA GLU A 107 9.57 9.56 13.03
C GLU A 107 8.11 9.66 13.48
N SER A 108 7.21 8.97 12.80
CA SER A 108 5.76 9.12 12.97
C SER A 108 5.12 8.08 13.88
N GLY A 109 5.78 6.95 14.08
CA GLY A 109 5.19 5.79 14.77
C GLY A 109 4.22 4.96 13.93
N ILE A 110 4.02 5.32 12.66
CA ILE A 110 3.16 4.57 11.75
C ILE A 110 3.96 3.43 11.11
N PRO A 111 3.46 2.19 11.10
CA PRO A 111 4.19 1.07 10.51
C PRO A 111 4.54 1.31 9.04
N ALA A 112 5.79 1.05 8.66
CA ALA A 112 6.25 1.18 7.27
C ALA A 112 5.45 0.30 6.31
N SER A 113 5.11 -0.91 6.71
CA SER A 113 4.29 -1.84 5.93
C SER A 113 2.89 -1.30 5.61
N PHE A 114 2.30 -0.57 6.54
CA PHE A 114 1.00 0.07 6.34
C PHE A 114 1.11 1.18 5.27
N MET A 115 2.09 2.05 5.40
CA MET A 115 2.31 3.13 4.44
C MET A 115 2.66 2.59 3.04
N LEU A 116 3.50 1.57 2.95
CA LEU A 116 3.83 0.90 1.69
C LEU A 116 2.63 0.24 1.04
N GLY A 117 1.78 -0.40 1.82
CA GLY A 117 0.54 -1.01 1.36
C GLY A 117 -0.42 0.03 0.77
N GLN A 118 -0.60 1.15 1.43
CA GLN A 118 -1.42 2.25 0.95
C GLN A 118 -0.84 2.87 -0.33
N ALA A 119 0.45 3.16 -0.35
CA ALA A 119 1.12 3.69 -1.52
C ALA A 119 1.02 2.74 -2.72
N GLY A 120 1.18 1.45 -2.50
CA GLY A 120 1.02 0.42 -3.52
C GLY A 120 -0.40 0.33 -4.04
N HIS A 121 -1.40 0.40 -3.16
CA HIS A 121 -2.80 0.39 -3.55
C HIS A 121 -3.19 1.60 -4.40
N GLU A 122 -2.81 2.79 -3.98
CA GLU A 122 -3.13 4.04 -4.66
C GLU A 122 -2.43 4.18 -6.02
N THR A 123 -1.22 3.69 -6.15
CA THR A 123 -0.43 3.81 -7.37
C THR A 123 -0.45 2.56 -8.26
N GLY A 124 -1.18 1.53 -7.85
CA GLY A 124 -1.11 0.24 -8.55
C GLY A 124 0.33 -0.31 -8.59
N TRP A 125 1.05 -0.22 -7.47
CA TRP A 125 2.46 -0.61 -7.35
C TRP A 125 3.39 0.11 -8.32
N GLY A 126 3.23 1.43 -8.42
CA GLY A 126 4.04 2.31 -9.26
C GLY A 126 3.61 2.39 -10.72
N ARG A 127 2.54 1.70 -11.10
CA ARG A 127 2.04 1.72 -12.50
C ARG A 127 1.26 2.97 -12.86
N SER A 128 0.63 3.59 -11.87
CA SER A 128 -0.29 4.71 -12.03
C SER A 128 0.06 5.86 -11.09
N GLU A 129 1.33 6.27 -11.08
CA GLU A 129 1.74 7.45 -10.32
C GLU A 129 1.12 8.73 -10.89
N ILE A 130 0.79 9.63 -9.99
CA ILE A 130 0.36 10.99 -10.37
C ILE A 130 1.58 11.73 -10.93
N ARG A 131 1.45 12.26 -12.14
CA ARG A 131 2.51 12.97 -12.84
C ARG A 131 2.21 14.44 -12.99
N ASN A 132 3.26 15.24 -13.00
CA ASN A 132 3.21 16.64 -13.37
C ASN A 132 2.92 16.80 -14.87
N LYS A 133 2.60 18.03 -15.31
CA LYS A 133 2.36 18.32 -16.73
C LYS A 133 3.55 18.03 -17.64
N ASP A 134 4.74 18.11 -17.11
CA ASP A 134 6.00 17.82 -17.83
C ASP A 134 6.31 16.30 -17.93
N GLY A 135 5.46 15.45 -17.35
CA GLY A 135 5.62 14.01 -17.33
C GLY A 135 6.49 13.48 -16.18
N SER A 136 7.09 14.35 -15.38
CA SER A 136 7.83 13.96 -14.18
C SER A 136 6.90 13.45 -13.09
N THR A 137 7.41 12.62 -12.18
CA THR A 137 6.60 12.18 -11.04
C THR A 137 6.31 13.32 -10.07
N SER A 138 5.11 13.38 -9.55
CA SER A 138 4.74 14.28 -8.46
C SER A 138 5.22 13.79 -7.10
N PHE A 139 5.76 12.57 -7.03
CA PHE A 139 6.06 11.85 -5.79
C PHE A 139 4.83 11.61 -4.88
N ASN A 140 3.65 11.95 -5.32
CA ASN A 140 2.43 11.72 -4.56
C ASN A 140 1.98 10.24 -4.70
N LEU A 141 2.27 9.46 -3.67
CA LEU A 141 1.97 8.03 -3.65
C LEU A 141 0.58 7.72 -3.06
N PHE A 142 -0.05 8.67 -2.39
CA PHE A 142 -1.25 8.45 -1.61
C PHE A 142 -2.51 9.11 -2.18
N GLY A 143 -2.42 9.69 -3.36
CA GLY A 143 -3.56 10.35 -3.99
C GLY A 143 -4.06 11.58 -3.22
N ILE A 144 -3.20 12.26 -2.48
CA ILE A 144 -3.58 13.39 -1.63
C ILE A 144 -3.86 14.61 -2.50
N LYS A 145 -5.08 15.13 -2.41
CA LYS A 145 -5.49 16.31 -3.16
C LYS A 145 -4.90 17.60 -2.56
N ALA A 146 -4.57 18.54 -3.43
CA ALA A 146 -4.16 19.88 -3.05
C ALA A 146 -5.41 20.69 -2.70
N GLY A 147 -5.74 20.76 -1.42
CA GLY A 147 -6.85 21.58 -0.90
C GLY A 147 -6.45 23.03 -0.68
N LYS A 148 -7.38 23.82 -0.14
CA LYS A 148 -7.19 25.25 0.10
C LYS A 148 -6.02 25.59 1.04
N GLY A 149 -5.67 24.69 1.94
CA GLY A 149 -4.54 24.87 2.88
C GLY A 149 -3.18 24.44 2.33
N TRP A 150 -3.13 23.92 1.12
CA TRP A 150 -1.88 23.48 0.52
C TRP A 150 -1.16 24.63 -0.18
N THR A 151 0.06 24.91 0.22
CA THR A 151 0.91 25.99 -0.32
C THR A 151 2.07 25.49 -1.16
N GLY A 152 2.28 24.17 -1.22
CA GLY A 152 3.34 23.54 -1.99
C GLY A 152 3.00 23.38 -3.47
N LYS A 153 3.85 22.61 -4.17
CA LYS A 153 3.68 22.30 -5.58
C LYS A 153 2.40 21.50 -5.83
N VAL A 154 1.81 21.69 -7.01
CA VAL A 154 0.57 21.03 -7.42
C VAL A 154 0.78 20.30 -8.73
N ALA A 155 0.35 19.04 -8.77
CA ALA A 155 0.22 18.27 -10.00
C ALA A 155 -1.24 18.31 -10.48
N GLU A 156 -1.44 18.76 -11.70
CA GLU A 156 -2.77 18.82 -12.33
C GLU A 156 -2.96 17.61 -13.23
N VAL A 157 -4.01 16.84 -12.96
CA VAL A 157 -4.37 15.67 -13.75
C VAL A 157 -5.75 15.88 -14.35
N THR A 158 -5.84 15.76 -15.66
CA THR A 158 -7.14 15.81 -16.33
C THR A 158 -7.80 14.44 -16.29
N THR A 159 -8.93 14.37 -15.63
CA THR A 159 -9.75 13.16 -15.55
C THR A 159 -11.06 13.37 -16.32
N THR A 160 -11.72 12.28 -16.70
CA THR A 160 -13.05 12.34 -17.28
C THR A 160 -14.05 11.86 -16.24
N GLU A 161 -14.94 12.76 -15.85
CA GLU A 161 -16.06 12.45 -14.96
C GLU A 161 -17.35 12.41 -15.76
N TYR A 162 -18.25 11.51 -15.41
CA TYR A 162 -19.56 11.41 -16.02
C TYR A 162 -20.59 12.11 -15.12
N VAL A 163 -21.16 13.19 -15.61
CA VAL A 163 -22.23 13.92 -14.93
C VAL A 163 -23.51 13.72 -15.73
N ASN A 164 -24.49 13.07 -15.15
CA ASN A 164 -25.76 12.72 -15.84
C ASN A 164 -25.55 11.95 -17.16
N GLY A 165 -24.57 11.04 -17.17
CA GLY A 165 -24.22 10.23 -18.34
C GLY A 165 -23.40 10.98 -19.42
N VAL A 166 -23.08 12.24 -19.21
CA VAL A 166 -22.27 13.04 -20.14
C VAL A 166 -20.81 13.11 -19.65
N PRO A 167 -19.84 12.72 -20.48
CA PRO A 167 -18.44 12.83 -20.10
C PRO A 167 -18.00 14.30 -20.04
N ARG A 168 -17.41 14.68 -18.94
CA ARG A 168 -16.80 15.99 -18.72
C ARG A 168 -15.35 15.85 -18.31
N LYS A 169 -14.49 16.64 -18.93
CA LYS A 169 -13.11 16.73 -18.50
C LYS A 169 -12.99 17.65 -17.29
N VAL A 170 -12.45 17.12 -16.21
CA VAL A 170 -12.24 17.83 -14.96
C VAL A 170 -10.75 17.78 -14.62
N VAL A 171 -10.22 18.91 -14.19
CA VAL A 171 -8.84 18.99 -13.72
C VAL A 171 -8.83 18.74 -12.21
N ALA A 172 -8.24 17.63 -11.80
CA ALA A 172 -7.98 17.33 -10.41
C ALA A 172 -6.58 17.83 -10.02
N LYS A 173 -6.50 18.51 -8.88
CA LYS A 173 -5.25 19.02 -8.34
C LYS A 173 -4.80 18.15 -7.19
N PHE A 174 -3.60 17.60 -7.31
CA PHE A 174 -2.94 16.79 -6.30
C PHE A 174 -1.72 17.49 -5.74
N ARG A 175 -1.39 17.19 -4.49
CA ARG A 175 -0.15 17.68 -3.90
C ARG A 175 1.04 17.09 -4.65
N ALA A 176 2.03 17.90 -4.96
CA ALA A 176 3.29 17.46 -5.53
C ALA A 176 4.43 17.72 -4.55
N TYR A 177 5.33 16.77 -4.46
CA TYR A 177 6.46 16.78 -3.53
C TYR A 177 7.79 16.80 -4.28
N ASP A 178 8.85 17.05 -3.56
CA ASP A 178 10.21 17.02 -4.11
C ASP A 178 10.88 15.65 -3.97
N SER A 179 10.30 14.78 -3.14
CA SER A 179 10.79 13.44 -2.88
C SER A 179 9.67 12.51 -2.38
N TYR A 180 9.90 11.21 -2.48
CA TYR A 180 9.00 10.22 -1.88
C TYR A 180 8.93 10.33 -0.36
N GLU A 181 10.04 10.69 0.28
CA GLU A 181 10.10 10.91 1.73
C GLU A 181 9.12 11.98 2.18
N ASP A 182 9.05 13.09 1.47
CA ASP A 182 8.09 14.17 1.76
C ASP A 182 6.64 13.69 1.62
N SER A 183 6.36 12.85 0.65
CA SER A 183 5.06 12.22 0.45
C SER A 183 4.66 11.33 1.64
N PHE A 184 5.56 10.48 2.11
CA PHE A 184 5.33 9.65 3.29
C PHE A 184 5.13 10.48 4.56
N ARG A 185 5.92 11.53 4.75
CA ARG A 185 5.78 12.42 5.90
C ARG A 185 4.46 13.17 5.91
N ASP A 186 4.05 13.68 4.77
CA ASP A 186 2.79 14.39 4.65
C ASP A 186 1.59 13.47 4.90
N TYR A 187 1.64 12.27 4.33
CA TYR A 187 0.66 11.23 4.62
C TYR A 187 0.59 10.90 6.11
N ALA A 188 1.74 10.70 6.75
CA ALA A 188 1.81 10.43 8.17
C ALA A 188 1.19 11.56 9.02
N ARG A 189 1.40 12.81 8.66
CA ARG A 189 0.79 13.97 9.33
C ARG A 189 -0.73 14.01 9.18
N LEU A 190 -1.25 13.54 8.05
CA LEU A 190 -2.68 13.57 7.78
C LEU A 190 -3.46 12.52 8.56
N ILE A 191 -2.82 11.43 8.95
CA ILE A 191 -3.45 10.31 9.65
C ILE A 191 -3.12 10.25 11.14
N THR A 192 -2.25 11.10 11.64
CA THR A 192 -1.95 11.26 13.07
C THR A 192 -2.52 12.56 13.62
#